data_cc777c111266309d7a7132e80fe7e8ad
#
_entry.id   cc777c111266309d7a7132e80fe7e8ad
#
_cell.length_a   1.000
_cell.length_b   1.000
_cell.length_c   1.000
_cell.angle_alpha   90.00
_cell.angle_beta   90.00
_cell.angle_gamma   90.00
#
_symmetry.space_group_name_H-M   'P 1'
#
loop_
_entity.id
_entity.type
_entity.pdbx_description
1 polymer ?
#
loop_
_entity_poly.entity_id
_entity_poly.type
_entity_poly.pdbx_seq_one_letter_code
_entity_poly.pdbx_strand_id
1 'polypeptide(L)'
;MKVLFTGGAVYSTADRQFVMADILTTDGMITQVAPHISAADAETVDCTGKYILPGLVDVHTHGRAGFDFNEIDEAAVMTMRQSYAKAGTTTLMATLASAEPESLDNSIRVINGQRDIKPGMATIAGIHLEGRYLHPGRRGAHAPQLLAPLDPVELKSYIDKMLPLPVHISAAVEMENGDAFIKCACGCGATIAMVHSDATYEQTRHAVEMGVRSFSHTFNAMKPVHHREPGNAVGSLLSDECWSEFICDGEHLNPAIVKMATRCKPADKFMLVTDSMAAAGCSDGNYSIAGLPVIVKNGRAVNEEGALAGSTLDLFKAVCNTMKFADKTLEEVIPFATSNPADMLGIAGTCGRIAEGLRADFVMIEDTEAPAIESVWCAAVRV
;
A
#
# COMPACT_ATOMS: atom_id res chain seq x y z
N MET A 1 -24.64 6.20 14.58
CA MET A 1 -24.45 5.10 15.55
C MET A 1 -23.23 5.43 16.41
N LYS A 2 -23.34 5.29 17.75
CA LYS A 2 -22.20 5.46 18.66
C LYS A 2 -21.69 4.11 19.13
N VAL A 3 -20.38 3.93 19.12
CA VAL A 3 -19.71 2.72 19.65
C VAL A 3 -18.58 3.16 20.58
N LEU A 4 -18.52 2.55 21.75
CA LEU A 4 -17.48 2.78 22.76
C LEU A 4 -16.64 1.51 22.92
N PHE A 5 -15.37 1.58 22.54
CA PHE A 5 -14.37 0.53 22.74
C PHE A 5 -13.67 0.80 24.07
N THR A 6 -13.71 -0.17 25.00
CA THR A 6 -13.23 0.04 26.38
C THR A 6 -12.17 -0.96 26.80
N GLY A 7 -11.21 -0.51 27.63
CA GLY A 7 -10.27 -1.38 28.33
C GLY A 7 -9.17 -1.99 27.44
N GLY A 8 -8.99 -1.50 26.23
CA GLY A 8 -7.96 -1.99 25.31
C GLY A 8 -6.63 -1.22 25.43
N ALA A 9 -5.53 -1.86 25.02
CA ALA A 9 -4.25 -1.22 24.82
C ALA A 9 -4.21 -0.64 23.37
N VAL A 10 -4.36 0.68 23.25
CA VAL A 10 -4.44 1.41 21.97
C VAL A 10 -3.06 1.84 21.52
N TYR A 11 -2.70 1.60 20.26
CA TYR A 11 -1.43 2.06 19.70
C TYR A 11 -1.44 3.58 19.51
N SER A 12 -0.56 4.27 20.26
CA SER A 12 -0.28 5.69 20.09
C SER A 12 0.83 5.86 19.04
N THR A 13 0.48 6.44 17.89
CA THR A 13 1.46 6.72 16.83
C THR A 13 2.46 7.80 17.26
N ALA A 14 2.03 8.75 18.09
CA ALA A 14 2.89 9.83 18.60
C ALA A 14 3.97 9.30 19.55
N ASP A 15 3.60 8.37 20.43
CA ASP A 15 4.49 7.82 21.44
C ASP A 15 5.18 6.53 20.99
N ARG A 16 4.72 5.93 19.86
CA ARG A 16 5.14 4.64 19.32
C ARG A 16 5.07 3.51 20.34
N GLN A 17 3.97 3.47 21.10
CA GLN A 17 3.74 2.46 22.13
C GLN A 17 2.24 2.22 22.34
N PHE A 18 1.89 1.12 23.00
CA PHE A 18 0.54 0.87 23.43
C PHE A 18 0.24 1.60 24.74
N VAL A 19 -0.92 2.24 24.81
CA VAL A 19 -1.42 2.93 26.00
C VAL A 19 -2.83 2.47 26.32
N MET A 20 -3.17 2.31 27.59
CA MET A 20 -4.54 1.98 28.00
C MET A 20 -5.46 3.16 27.73
N ALA A 21 -6.44 2.98 26.85
CA ALA A 21 -7.40 4.02 26.50
C ALA A 21 -8.73 3.43 26.01
N ASP A 22 -9.79 4.21 26.18
CA ASP A 22 -11.09 3.99 25.57
C ASP A 22 -11.18 4.83 24.29
N ILE A 23 -11.96 4.34 23.30
CA ILE A 23 -12.20 5.03 22.03
C ILE A 23 -13.71 5.17 21.84
N LEU A 24 -14.21 6.40 21.76
CA LEU A 24 -15.60 6.68 21.38
C LEU A 24 -15.67 7.03 19.90
N THR A 25 -16.62 6.41 19.21
CA THR A 25 -16.87 6.67 17.79
C THR A 25 -18.32 7.13 17.59
N THR A 26 -18.52 7.99 16.60
CA THR A 26 -19.86 8.42 16.16
C THR A 26 -19.88 8.39 14.64
N ASP A 27 -20.87 7.67 14.09
CA ASP A 27 -21.08 7.55 12.63
C ASP A 27 -19.80 7.18 11.85
N GLY A 28 -19.03 6.23 12.40
CA GLY A 28 -17.83 5.69 11.79
C GLY A 28 -16.55 6.54 11.96
N MET A 29 -16.63 7.64 12.74
CA MET A 29 -15.50 8.53 13.02
C MET A 29 -15.13 8.48 14.51
N ILE A 30 -13.83 8.57 14.80
CA ILE A 30 -13.33 8.67 16.19
C ILE A 30 -13.65 10.06 16.71
N THR A 31 -14.41 10.14 17.81
CA THR A 31 -14.83 11.42 18.43
C THR A 31 -14.10 11.72 19.73
N GLN A 32 -13.55 10.68 20.38
CA GLN A 32 -12.76 10.85 21.60
C GLN A 32 -11.82 9.67 21.80
N VAL A 33 -10.61 9.94 22.29
CA VAL A 33 -9.65 8.94 22.80
C VAL A 33 -9.15 9.42 24.15
N ALA A 34 -9.42 8.65 25.22
CA ALA A 34 -9.05 9.03 26.58
C ALA A 34 -8.87 7.79 27.49
N PRO A 35 -8.15 7.88 28.61
CA PRO A 35 -7.95 6.76 29.52
C PRO A 35 -9.26 6.14 30.06
N HIS A 36 -10.33 6.93 30.15
CA HIS A 36 -11.67 6.47 30.48
C HIS A 36 -12.73 7.38 29.88
N ILE A 37 -13.72 6.77 29.22
CA ILE A 37 -14.85 7.47 28.60
C ILE A 37 -16.16 6.87 29.13
N SER A 38 -17.13 7.74 29.49
CA SER A 38 -18.49 7.35 29.86
C SER A 38 -19.45 7.83 28.76
N ALA A 39 -20.14 6.91 28.11
CA ALA A 39 -21.12 7.20 27.04
C ALA A 39 -22.30 6.23 27.17
N ALA A 40 -23.30 6.57 27.98
CA ALA A 40 -24.43 5.70 28.27
C ALA A 40 -25.35 5.39 27.06
N ASP A 41 -25.21 6.18 25.97
CA ASP A 41 -25.98 6.04 24.73
C ASP A 41 -25.19 5.32 23.63
N ALA A 42 -24.00 4.79 23.94
CA ALA A 42 -23.15 4.06 22.99
C ALA A 42 -23.27 2.53 23.17
N GLU A 43 -23.18 1.79 22.06
CA GLU A 43 -22.92 0.35 22.10
C GLU A 43 -21.49 0.14 22.63
N THR A 44 -21.31 -0.74 23.62
CA THR A 44 -20.00 -0.97 24.24
C THR A 44 -19.36 -2.24 23.70
N VAL A 45 -18.11 -2.13 23.28
CA VAL A 45 -17.24 -3.23 22.88
C VAL A 45 -16.14 -3.38 23.92
N ASP A 46 -16.13 -4.53 24.62
CA ASP A 46 -15.07 -4.85 25.58
C ASP A 46 -13.80 -5.29 24.86
N CYS A 47 -12.74 -4.51 25.04
CA CYS A 47 -11.41 -4.75 24.48
C CYS A 47 -10.38 -5.15 25.54
N THR A 48 -10.83 -5.56 26.75
CA THR A 48 -9.93 -5.97 27.81
C THR A 48 -9.02 -7.11 27.37
N GLY A 49 -7.71 -6.93 27.57
CA GLY A 49 -6.68 -7.90 27.15
C GLY A 49 -6.35 -7.86 25.64
N LYS A 50 -6.90 -6.90 24.88
CA LYS A 50 -6.63 -6.74 23.45
C LYS A 50 -5.75 -5.52 23.18
N TYR A 51 -5.00 -5.61 22.08
CA TYR A 51 -4.25 -4.51 21.50
C TYR A 51 -5.00 -3.99 20.29
N ILE A 52 -5.18 -2.68 20.20
CA ILE A 52 -5.93 -2.00 19.13
C ILE A 52 -4.94 -1.22 18.27
N LEU A 53 -4.75 -1.68 17.02
CA LEU A 53 -3.91 -1.05 16.03
C LEU A 53 -4.76 -0.20 15.10
N PRO A 54 -4.20 0.86 14.47
CA PRO A 54 -4.83 1.49 13.32
C PRO A 54 -5.07 0.48 12.21
N GLY A 55 -6.15 0.65 11.45
CA GLY A 55 -6.36 -0.14 10.25
C GLY A 55 -5.21 0.03 9.26
N LEU A 56 -4.81 -1.06 8.60
CA LEU A 56 -3.67 -1.07 7.70
C LEU A 56 -3.97 -0.33 6.39
N VAL A 57 -2.94 0.30 5.82
CA VAL A 57 -2.99 1.10 4.60
C VAL A 57 -2.04 0.51 3.57
N ASP A 58 -2.57 -0.01 2.46
CA ASP A 58 -1.80 -0.60 1.36
C ASP A 58 -1.80 0.33 0.14
N VAL A 59 -0.63 0.85 -0.21
CA VAL A 59 -0.50 1.82 -1.30
C VAL A 59 -0.18 1.16 -2.65
N HIS A 60 0.07 -0.15 -2.65
CA HIS A 60 0.44 -0.88 -3.86
C HIS A 60 -0.18 -2.28 -3.85
N THR A 61 -1.29 -2.45 -4.56
CA THR A 61 -2.00 -3.73 -4.67
C THR A 61 -2.85 -3.78 -5.93
N HIS A 62 -2.68 -4.84 -6.76
CA HIS A 62 -3.34 -5.02 -8.07
C HIS A 62 -4.67 -5.75 -7.97
N GLY A 63 -4.85 -6.59 -6.95
CA GLY A 63 -6.07 -7.39 -6.86
C GLY A 63 -6.11 -8.35 -5.69
N ARG A 64 -7.26 -9.01 -5.54
CA ARG A 64 -7.52 -9.97 -4.46
C ARG A 64 -8.80 -10.77 -4.71
N ALA A 65 -8.95 -11.92 -4.07
CA ALA A 65 -10.17 -12.74 -4.09
C ALA A 65 -10.64 -13.15 -5.50
N GLY A 66 -9.70 -13.40 -6.41
CA GLY A 66 -9.95 -13.79 -7.78
C GLY A 66 -10.13 -12.64 -8.77
N PHE A 67 -9.99 -11.36 -8.33
CA PHE A 67 -10.22 -10.18 -9.15
C PHE A 67 -8.99 -9.28 -9.23
N ASP A 68 -8.90 -8.53 -10.33
CA ASP A 68 -7.81 -7.58 -10.66
C ASP A 68 -8.40 -6.21 -10.96
N PHE A 69 -7.77 -5.13 -10.48
CA PHE A 69 -8.22 -3.76 -10.74
C PHE A 69 -8.17 -3.35 -12.22
N ASN A 70 -7.39 -4.03 -13.06
CA ASN A 70 -7.36 -3.79 -14.51
C ASN A 70 -8.56 -4.36 -15.26
N GLU A 71 -9.23 -5.39 -14.72
CA GLU A 71 -10.36 -6.09 -15.35
C GLU A 71 -11.53 -6.18 -14.38
N ILE A 72 -12.23 -5.06 -14.14
CA ILE A 72 -13.07 -4.89 -12.97
C ILE A 72 -14.48 -4.41 -13.33
N ASP A 73 -15.47 -4.94 -12.63
CA ASP A 73 -16.81 -4.40 -12.48
C ASP A 73 -17.09 -3.99 -11.01
N GLU A 74 -18.24 -3.38 -10.78
CA GLU A 74 -18.62 -2.92 -9.43
C GLU A 74 -18.74 -4.07 -8.42
N ALA A 75 -19.21 -5.25 -8.83
CA ALA A 75 -19.37 -6.41 -7.94
C ALA A 75 -18.01 -6.98 -7.52
N ALA A 76 -17.05 -7.02 -8.46
CA ALA A 76 -15.67 -7.41 -8.20
C ALA A 76 -15.01 -6.45 -7.20
N VAL A 77 -15.17 -5.11 -7.36
CA VAL A 77 -14.66 -4.13 -6.39
C VAL A 77 -15.21 -4.38 -4.99
N MET A 78 -16.50 -4.62 -4.87
CA MET A 78 -17.12 -4.87 -3.56
C MET A 78 -16.58 -6.13 -2.91
N THR A 79 -16.38 -7.21 -3.69
CA THR A 79 -15.78 -8.47 -3.21
C THR A 79 -14.36 -8.25 -2.73
N MET A 80 -13.54 -7.52 -3.50
CA MET A 80 -12.16 -7.18 -3.11
C MET A 80 -12.14 -6.34 -1.83
N ARG A 81 -12.93 -5.27 -1.72
CA ARG A 81 -13.00 -4.41 -0.54
C ARG A 81 -13.32 -5.20 0.73
N GLN A 82 -14.25 -6.15 0.66
CA GLN A 82 -14.58 -7.03 1.78
C GLN A 82 -13.43 -7.98 2.13
N SER A 83 -12.77 -8.54 1.12
CA SER A 83 -11.63 -9.44 1.32
C SER A 83 -10.40 -8.74 1.91
N TYR A 84 -10.08 -7.51 1.46
CA TYR A 84 -9.04 -6.68 2.05
C TYR A 84 -9.33 -6.36 3.51
N ALA A 85 -10.55 -5.93 3.82
CA ALA A 85 -10.97 -5.64 5.19
C ALA A 85 -10.76 -6.83 6.12
N LYS A 86 -11.20 -8.05 5.72
CA LYS A 86 -10.99 -9.29 6.48
C LYS A 86 -9.52 -9.59 6.77
N ALA A 87 -8.61 -9.17 5.90
CA ALA A 87 -7.16 -9.33 6.06
C ALA A 87 -6.49 -8.18 6.84
N GLY A 88 -7.26 -7.23 7.41
CA GLY A 88 -6.75 -6.10 8.18
C GLY A 88 -6.44 -4.86 7.36
N THR A 89 -6.46 -4.91 6.03
CA THR A 89 -6.27 -3.75 5.16
C THR A 89 -7.57 -2.98 5.08
N THR A 90 -7.65 -1.84 5.75
CA THR A 90 -8.88 -1.02 5.82
C THR A 90 -8.87 0.14 4.83
N THR A 91 -7.70 0.46 4.29
CA THR A 91 -7.50 1.50 3.28
C THR A 91 -6.50 1.01 2.23
N LEU A 92 -6.79 1.25 0.95
CA LEU A 92 -5.89 0.84 -0.14
C LEU A 92 -5.90 1.83 -1.30
N MET A 93 -4.82 1.82 -2.09
CA MET A 93 -4.80 2.36 -3.45
C MET A 93 -5.12 1.22 -4.43
N ALA A 94 -6.04 1.47 -5.36
CA ALA A 94 -6.29 0.53 -6.45
C ALA A 94 -5.17 0.70 -7.49
N THR A 95 -4.28 -0.31 -7.60
CA THR A 95 -3.15 -0.26 -8.51
C THR A 95 -3.53 -0.82 -9.88
N LEU A 96 -3.33 -0.01 -10.91
CA LEU A 96 -3.51 -0.37 -12.31
C LEU A 96 -2.14 -0.65 -12.94
N ALA A 97 -1.92 -1.88 -13.37
CA ALA A 97 -0.74 -2.27 -14.14
C ALA A 97 -0.84 -1.82 -15.60
N SER A 98 0.25 -1.99 -16.38
CA SER A 98 0.26 -1.67 -17.82
C SER A 98 -0.87 -2.39 -18.55
N ALA A 99 -1.73 -1.62 -19.21
CA ALA A 99 -2.84 -2.12 -20.03
C ALA A 99 -3.10 -1.18 -21.22
N GLU A 100 -3.99 -1.59 -22.11
CA GLU A 100 -4.45 -0.73 -23.20
C GLU A 100 -5.18 0.51 -22.64
N PRO A 101 -5.06 1.68 -23.28
CA PRO A 101 -5.66 2.94 -22.79
C PRO A 101 -7.16 2.83 -22.49
N GLU A 102 -7.92 2.14 -23.33
CA GLU A 102 -9.36 1.95 -23.14
C GLU A 102 -9.68 1.13 -21.89
N SER A 103 -8.87 0.08 -21.61
CA SER A 103 -9.00 -0.74 -20.39
C SER A 103 -8.71 0.10 -19.14
N LEU A 104 -7.62 0.89 -19.16
CA LEU A 104 -7.30 1.81 -18.05
C LEU A 104 -8.42 2.82 -17.81
N ASP A 105 -8.97 3.43 -18.86
CA ASP A 105 -10.08 4.40 -18.76
C ASP A 105 -11.31 3.74 -18.13
N ASN A 106 -11.65 2.51 -18.52
CA ASN A 106 -12.77 1.78 -17.92
C ASN A 106 -12.52 1.49 -16.44
N SER A 107 -11.34 1.00 -16.08
CA SER A 107 -10.98 0.69 -14.69
C SER A 107 -11.02 1.94 -13.82
N ILE A 108 -10.43 3.06 -14.27
CA ILE A 108 -10.49 4.36 -13.58
C ILE A 108 -11.95 4.79 -13.34
N ARG A 109 -12.82 4.67 -14.34
CA ARG A 109 -14.23 5.01 -14.23
C ARG A 109 -14.96 4.15 -13.18
N VAL A 110 -14.73 2.84 -13.18
CA VAL A 110 -15.34 1.91 -12.22
C VAL A 110 -14.87 2.20 -10.80
N ILE A 111 -13.55 2.38 -10.61
CA ILE A 111 -12.95 2.69 -9.30
C ILE A 111 -13.50 4.00 -8.75
N ASN A 112 -13.56 5.06 -9.57
CA ASN A 112 -14.12 6.35 -9.17
C ASN A 112 -15.60 6.26 -8.72
N GLY A 113 -16.38 5.33 -9.29
CA GLY A 113 -17.75 5.04 -8.88
C GLY A 113 -17.85 4.36 -7.51
N GLN A 114 -16.76 3.81 -6.97
CA GLN A 114 -16.72 3.04 -5.71
C GLN A 114 -15.93 3.72 -4.58
N ARG A 115 -15.73 5.03 -4.67
CA ARG A 115 -14.96 5.84 -3.71
C ARG A 115 -15.64 6.06 -2.35
N ASP A 116 -16.95 5.80 -2.26
CA ASP A 116 -17.71 6.03 -1.03
C ASP A 116 -17.22 5.13 0.10
N ILE A 117 -17.13 5.69 1.31
CA ILE A 117 -16.87 4.93 2.53
C ILE A 117 -18.07 4.02 2.79
N LYS A 118 -17.80 2.72 2.88
CA LYS A 118 -18.82 1.70 3.22
C LYS A 118 -18.40 1.04 4.54
N PRO A 119 -19.17 1.24 5.63
CA PRO A 119 -18.88 0.61 6.91
C PRO A 119 -18.75 -0.91 6.77
N GLY A 120 -17.77 -1.52 7.44
CA GLY A 120 -17.46 -2.96 7.34
C GLY A 120 -16.67 -3.36 6.08
N MET A 121 -16.18 -2.40 5.28
CA MET A 121 -15.40 -2.66 4.07
C MET A 121 -14.15 -1.77 4.00
N ALA A 122 -13.10 -2.26 3.33
CA ALA A 122 -11.93 -1.45 3.03
C ALA A 122 -12.30 -0.26 2.13
N THR A 123 -11.66 0.88 2.35
CA THR A 123 -11.85 2.10 1.56
C THR A 123 -10.79 2.17 0.47
N ILE A 124 -11.22 2.40 -0.77
CA ILE A 124 -10.31 2.77 -1.85
C ILE A 124 -10.02 4.26 -1.69
N ALA A 125 -8.80 4.58 -1.25
CA ALA A 125 -8.38 5.95 -0.98
C ALA A 125 -7.98 6.69 -2.26
N GLY A 126 -7.52 5.97 -3.29
CA GLY A 126 -7.03 6.55 -4.50
C GLY A 126 -6.69 5.53 -5.57
N ILE A 127 -6.09 6.00 -6.65
CA ILE A 127 -5.63 5.17 -7.76
C ILE A 127 -4.12 5.31 -7.90
N HIS A 128 -3.46 4.15 -7.97
CA HIS A 128 -2.06 4.03 -8.28
C HIS A 128 -1.92 3.54 -9.72
N LEU A 129 -1.27 4.30 -10.58
CA LEU A 129 -0.94 3.88 -11.92
C LEU A 129 0.50 3.37 -11.94
N GLU A 130 0.66 2.04 -11.94
CA GLU A 130 1.93 1.38 -12.11
C GLU A 130 2.02 0.82 -13.51
N GLY A 131 2.60 1.57 -14.40
CA GLY A 131 2.82 1.03 -15.71
C GLY A 131 2.49 1.95 -16.85
N ARG A 132 2.61 1.38 -18.04
CA ARG A 132 2.93 1.92 -19.34
C ARG A 132 4.31 2.56 -19.37
N TYR A 133 4.70 3.37 -18.41
CA TYR A 133 5.91 4.23 -18.38
C TYR A 133 7.10 3.55 -17.70
N LEU A 134 7.37 2.27 -18.04
CA LEU A 134 8.41 1.44 -17.43
C LEU A 134 9.60 1.25 -18.37
N HIS A 135 10.80 1.07 -17.80
CA HIS A 135 11.99 0.79 -18.59
C HIS A 135 11.88 -0.61 -19.23
N PRO A 136 12.00 -0.75 -20.59
CA PRO A 136 11.78 -2.04 -21.26
C PRO A 136 12.67 -3.17 -20.74
N GLY A 137 13.92 -2.86 -20.36
CA GLY A 137 14.87 -3.81 -19.79
C GLY A 137 14.59 -4.18 -18.34
N ARG A 138 13.64 -3.52 -17.68
CA ARG A 138 13.25 -3.73 -16.27
C ARG A 138 11.75 -3.97 -16.10
N ARG A 139 11.06 -4.31 -17.17
CA ARG A 139 9.59 -4.44 -17.22
C ARG A 139 8.97 -5.44 -16.23
N GLY A 140 9.76 -6.33 -15.64
CA GLY A 140 9.23 -7.40 -14.80
C GLY A 140 8.21 -8.25 -15.54
N ALA A 141 7.04 -8.46 -14.97
CA ALA A 141 5.94 -9.23 -15.56
C ALA A 141 5.08 -8.44 -16.57
N HIS A 142 5.31 -7.14 -16.76
CA HIS A 142 4.52 -6.33 -17.71
C HIS A 142 4.77 -6.73 -19.15
N ALA A 143 3.71 -6.78 -19.97
CA ALA A 143 3.80 -7.10 -21.39
C ALA A 143 4.49 -5.97 -22.16
N PRO A 144 5.56 -6.27 -22.95
CA PRO A 144 6.36 -5.23 -23.60
C PRO A 144 5.57 -4.35 -24.58
N GLN A 145 4.52 -4.90 -25.21
CA GLN A 145 3.66 -4.15 -26.14
C GLN A 145 2.74 -3.12 -25.47
N LEU A 146 2.56 -3.23 -24.14
CA LEU A 146 1.73 -2.30 -23.34
C LEU A 146 2.55 -1.14 -22.76
N LEU A 147 3.88 -1.18 -22.90
CA LEU A 147 4.74 -0.10 -22.44
C LEU A 147 4.64 1.11 -23.39
N ALA A 148 4.78 2.29 -22.81
CA ALA A 148 4.75 3.56 -23.52
C ALA A 148 5.94 4.45 -23.12
N PRO A 149 6.39 5.36 -24.01
CA PRO A 149 7.33 6.41 -23.62
C PRO A 149 6.70 7.36 -22.59
N LEU A 150 7.54 8.08 -21.84
CA LEU A 150 7.08 9.13 -20.93
C LEU A 150 6.42 10.27 -21.72
N ASP A 151 5.10 10.39 -21.62
CA ASP A 151 4.33 11.46 -22.25
C ASP A 151 3.57 12.27 -21.18
N PRO A 152 3.98 13.51 -20.88
CA PRO A 152 3.30 14.37 -19.91
C PRO A 152 1.86 14.71 -20.30
N VAL A 153 1.50 14.69 -21.60
CA VAL A 153 0.13 15.01 -22.04
C VAL A 153 -0.80 13.83 -21.78
N GLU A 154 -0.36 12.61 -22.12
CA GLU A 154 -1.09 11.38 -21.80
C GLU A 154 -1.23 11.23 -20.27
N LEU A 155 -0.13 11.43 -19.51
CA LEU A 155 -0.15 11.37 -18.04
C LEU A 155 -1.21 12.33 -17.47
N LYS A 156 -1.21 13.59 -17.91
CA LYS A 156 -2.19 14.57 -17.44
C LYS A 156 -3.63 14.11 -17.71
N SER A 157 -3.88 13.53 -18.86
CA SER A 157 -5.21 12.99 -19.21
C SER A 157 -5.66 11.89 -18.22
N TYR A 158 -4.76 10.99 -17.81
CA TYR A 158 -5.06 9.97 -16.78
C TYR A 158 -5.30 10.62 -15.42
N ILE A 159 -4.41 11.53 -14.97
CA ILE A 159 -4.58 12.20 -13.68
C ILE A 159 -5.93 12.93 -13.61
N ASP A 160 -6.30 13.68 -14.65
CA ASP A 160 -7.59 14.40 -14.70
C ASP A 160 -8.79 13.45 -14.55
N LYS A 161 -8.71 12.22 -15.08
CA LYS A 161 -9.76 11.19 -14.94
C LYS A 161 -9.78 10.53 -13.55
N MET A 162 -8.63 10.43 -12.85
CA MET A 162 -8.52 9.84 -11.51
C MET A 162 -9.01 10.77 -10.41
N LEU A 163 -8.94 12.08 -10.62
CA LEU A 163 -9.40 13.08 -9.64
C LEU A 163 -10.92 12.94 -9.35
N PRO A 164 -11.39 13.25 -8.13
CA PRO A 164 -10.66 13.93 -7.03
C PRO A 164 -9.97 12.97 -6.04
N LEU A 165 -9.81 11.68 -6.33
CA LEU A 165 -9.10 10.77 -5.46
C LEU A 165 -7.59 11.08 -5.47
N PRO A 166 -6.84 10.78 -4.40
CA PRO A 166 -5.39 10.76 -4.43
C PRO A 166 -4.85 9.96 -5.60
N VAL A 167 -3.85 10.50 -6.28
CA VAL A 167 -3.20 9.87 -7.44
C VAL A 167 -1.75 9.57 -7.11
N HIS A 168 -1.36 8.33 -7.32
CA HIS A 168 0.02 7.87 -7.22
C HIS A 168 0.48 7.35 -8.57
N ILE A 169 1.63 7.80 -9.06
CA ILE A 169 2.18 7.42 -10.36
C ILE A 169 3.53 6.76 -10.16
N SER A 170 3.73 5.59 -10.73
CA SER A 170 5.01 4.90 -10.76
C SER A 170 5.56 4.84 -12.17
N ALA A 171 6.82 5.29 -12.38
CA ALA A 171 7.44 5.37 -13.70
C ALA A 171 8.96 5.24 -13.65
N ALA A 172 9.57 4.80 -14.75
CA ALA A 172 11.03 4.81 -14.99
C ALA A 172 11.46 6.21 -15.50
N VAL A 173 11.51 7.16 -14.58
CA VAL A 173 11.66 8.59 -14.89
C VAL A 173 13.06 8.98 -15.39
N GLU A 174 14.02 8.06 -15.42
CA GLU A 174 15.32 8.25 -16.04
C GLU A 174 15.28 8.21 -17.59
N MET A 175 14.15 7.78 -18.18
CA MET A 175 13.94 7.75 -19.63
C MET A 175 13.76 9.15 -20.21
N GLU A 176 13.75 9.24 -21.53
CA GLU A 176 13.50 10.48 -22.26
C GLU A 176 12.19 11.16 -21.78
N ASN A 177 12.18 12.48 -21.65
CA ASN A 177 11.11 13.31 -21.09
C ASN A 177 10.87 13.19 -19.57
N GLY A 178 11.72 12.50 -18.81
CA GLY A 178 11.53 12.27 -17.38
C GLY A 178 11.27 13.55 -16.56
N ASP A 179 12.09 14.57 -16.75
CA ASP A 179 11.93 15.85 -16.04
C ASP A 179 10.57 16.52 -16.29
N ALA A 180 10.11 16.51 -17.56
CA ALA A 180 8.80 17.06 -17.92
C ALA A 180 7.66 16.21 -17.34
N PHE A 181 7.83 14.90 -17.31
CA PHE A 181 6.88 13.95 -16.73
C PHE A 181 6.72 14.15 -15.22
N ILE A 182 7.84 14.25 -14.48
CA ILE A 182 7.85 14.54 -13.02
C ILE A 182 7.17 15.89 -12.75
N LYS A 183 7.53 16.94 -13.50
CA LYS A 183 6.91 18.28 -13.36
C LYS A 183 5.40 18.24 -13.60
N CYS A 184 4.94 17.48 -14.58
CA CYS A 184 3.53 17.31 -14.88
C CYS A 184 2.80 16.62 -13.72
N ALA A 185 3.31 15.48 -13.21
CA ALA A 185 2.72 14.77 -12.08
C ALA A 185 2.61 15.66 -10.84
N CYS A 186 3.72 16.30 -10.44
CA CYS A 186 3.75 17.21 -9.30
C CYS A 186 2.83 18.43 -9.47
N GLY A 187 2.80 19.01 -10.67
CA GLY A 187 1.95 20.15 -11.01
C GLY A 187 0.46 19.84 -10.97
N CYS A 188 0.08 18.57 -11.13
CA CYS A 188 -1.29 18.09 -11.00
C CYS A 188 -1.62 17.60 -9.57
N GLY A 189 -0.68 17.67 -8.63
CA GLY A 189 -0.87 17.21 -7.25
C GLY A 189 -0.77 15.70 -7.06
N ALA A 190 -0.29 14.96 -8.06
CA ALA A 190 -0.02 13.53 -7.92
C ALA A 190 1.32 13.29 -7.20
N THR A 191 1.41 12.23 -6.42
CA THR A 191 2.69 11.71 -5.92
C THR A 191 3.34 10.87 -7.02
N ILE A 192 4.69 10.93 -7.14
CA ILE A 192 5.42 10.18 -8.15
C ILE A 192 6.51 9.31 -7.52
N ALA A 193 6.57 8.04 -7.95
CA ALA A 193 7.57 7.05 -7.57
C ALA A 193 8.45 6.63 -8.75
N MET A 194 9.68 6.26 -8.45
CA MET A 194 10.51 5.47 -9.38
C MET A 194 10.20 3.99 -9.25
N VAL A 195 10.02 3.33 -10.38
CA VAL A 195 9.70 1.90 -10.47
C VAL A 195 10.27 1.30 -11.75
N HIS A 196 10.54 -0.01 -11.78
CA HIS A 196 10.96 -0.72 -13.02
C HIS A 196 12.02 0.03 -13.81
N SER A 197 13.08 0.42 -13.12
CA SER A 197 14.03 1.45 -13.57
C SER A 197 15.44 0.90 -13.67
N ASP A 198 16.18 1.28 -14.72
CA ASP A 198 17.62 0.99 -14.90
C ASP A 198 18.51 2.20 -14.54
N ALA A 199 17.95 3.15 -13.77
CA ALA A 199 18.64 4.39 -13.40
C ALA A 199 19.95 4.14 -12.66
N THR A 200 20.93 5.01 -12.91
CA THR A 200 22.12 5.13 -12.07
C THR A 200 21.77 5.82 -10.75
N TYR A 201 22.70 5.79 -9.81
CA TYR A 201 22.55 6.53 -8.56
C TYR A 201 22.35 8.04 -8.79
N GLU A 202 23.12 8.63 -9.71
CA GLU A 202 23.09 10.05 -10.05
C GLU A 202 21.74 10.42 -10.70
N GLN A 203 21.22 9.60 -11.61
CA GLN A 203 19.89 9.80 -12.21
C GLN A 203 18.79 9.71 -11.13
N THR A 204 18.93 8.79 -10.18
CA THR A 204 17.99 8.68 -9.05
C THR A 204 18.01 9.93 -8.18
N ARG A 205 19.20 10.44 -7.84
CA ARG A 205 19.35 11.69 -7.07
C ARG A 205 18.73 12.88 -7.80
N HIS A 206 18.99 12.99 -9.10
CA HIS A 206 18.37 14.02 -9.93
C HIS A 206 16.84 13.93 -9.94
N ALA A 207 16.27 12.73 -10.09
CA ALA A 207 14.84 12.53 -10.07
C ALA A 207 14.19 12.96 -8.71
N VAL A 208 14.87 12.68 -7.59
CA VAL A 208 14.44 13.14 -6.27
C VAL A 208 14.45 14.66 -6.16
N GLU A 209 15.51 15.33 -6.66
CA GLU A 209 15.60 16.80 -6.72
C GLU A 209 14.48 17.40 -7.58
N MET A 210 14.07 16.70 -8.66
CA MET A 210 12.99 17.12 -9.55
C MET A 210 11.59 16.92 -8.96
N GLY A 211 11.41 16.07 -7.93
CA GLY A 211 10.12 15.91 -7.26
C GLY A 211 9.65 14.48 -7.01
N VAL A 212 10.44 13.45 -7.39
CA VAL A 212 10.15 12.07 -6.97
C VAL A 212 10.14 12.02 -5.44
N ARG A 213 9.14 11.33 -4.87
CA ARG A 213 8.94 11.24 -3.41
C ARG A 213 8.85 9.81 -2.88
N SER A 214 8.80 8.82 -3.78
CA SER A 214 8.77 7.42 -3.36
C SER A 214 9.47 6.50 -4.37
N PHE A 215 9.69 5.25 -3.93
CA PHE A 215 10.25 4.17 -4.74
C PHE A 215 9.37 2.94 -4.54
N SER A 216 8.80 2.43 -5.64
CA SER A 216 7.92 1.25 -5.55
C SER A 216 8.75 -0.02 -5.42
N HIS A 217 8.25 -0.99 -4.66
CA HIS A 217 8.81 -2.32 -4.41
C HIS A 217 10.33 -2.41 -4.53
N THR A 218 11.03 -1.54 -3.75
CA THR A 218 12.49 -1.36 -3.76
C THR A 218 13.25 -2.69 -3.86
N PHE A 219 14.27 -2.75 -4.71
CA PHE A 219 15.06 -3.86 -5.22
C PHE A 219 14.43 -4.64 -6.38
N ASN A 220 13.09 -4.75 -6.48
CA ASN A 220 12.45 -5.52 -7.53
C ASN A 220 12.43 -4.72 -8.83
N ALA A 221 12.77 -5.39 -9.95
CA ALA A 221 12.91 -4.76 -11.26
C ALA A 221 13.75 -3.48 -11.28
N MET A 222 14.74 -3.38 -10.40
CA MET A 222 15.70 -2.30 -10.31
C MET A 222 17.10 -2.77 -10.78
N LYS A 223 17.99 -1.82 -11.10
CA LYS A 223 19.40 -2.11 -11.34
C LYS A 223 20.01 -2.74 -10.07
N PRO A 224 20.68 -3.90 -10.15
CA PRO A 224 21.28 -4.55 -8.99
C PRO A 224 22.30 -3.67 -8.28
N VAL A 225 22.39 -3.79 -6.96
CA VAL A 225 23.41 -3.09 -6.17
C VAL A 225 24.80 -3.58 -6.54
N HIS A 226 25.65 -2.66 -6.97
CA HIS A 226 27.04 -2.93 -7.26
C HIS A 226 27.94 -1.83 -6.67
N HIS A 227 29.07 -2.20 -6.10
CA HIS A 227 29.93 -1.30 -5.31
C HIS A 227 30.55 -0.12 -6.10
N ARG A 228 30.58 -0.15 -7.42
CA ARG A 228 30.99 0.94 -8.31
C ARG A 228 29.85 1.58 -9.10
N GLU A 229 28.70 0.91 -9.18
CA GLU A 229 27.49 1.34 -9.88
C GLU A 229 26.28 1.03 -8.99
N PRO A 230 26.04 1.82 -7.93
CA PRO A 230 25.09 1.45 -6.89
C PRO A 230 23.63 1.35 -7.35
N GLY A 231 23.27 2.06 -8.45
CA GLY A 231 21.92 2.02 -9.01
C GLY A 231 20.85 2.70 -8.17
N ASN A 232 19.60 2.58 -8.63
CA ASN A 232 18.45 3.22 -8.00
C ASN A 232 18.03 2.56 -6.69
N ALA A 233 18.33 1.28 -6.46
CA ALA A 233 18.06 0.64 -5.16
C ALA A 233 18.83 1.30 -4.02
N VAL A 234 20.13 1.64 -4.23
CA VAL A 234 20.91 2.40 -3.24
C VAL A 234 20.42 3.84 -3.17
N GLY A 235 20.05 4.44 -4.30
CA GLY A 235 19.44 5.77 -4.34
C GLY A 235 18.17 5.84 -3.48
N SER A 236 17.31 4.82 -3.57
CA SER A 236 16.12 4.68 -2.73
C SER A 236 16.46 4.64 -1.24
N LEU A 237 17.43 3.79 -0.85
CA LEU A 237 17.80 3.62 0.56
C LEU A 237 18.44 4.87 1.18
N LEU A 238 19.15 5.68 0.39
CA LEU A 238 19.91 6.84 0.85
C LEU A 238 19.18 8.18 0.63
N SER A 239 17.98 8.19 0.03
CA SER A 239 17.13 9.39 -0.08
C SER A 239 16.22 9.47 1.15
N ASP A 240 16.71 10.07 2.24
CA ASP A 240 16.03 10.17 3.53
C ASP A 240 14.70 10.93 3.44
N GLU A 241 14.55 11.82 2.46
CA GLU A 241 13.34 12.58 2.18
C GLU A 241 12.23 11.79 1.49
N CYS A 242 12.57 10.63 0.87
CA CYS A 242 11.65 9.81 0.09
C CYS A 242 11.16 8.58 0.85
N TRP A 243 9.95 8.13 0.58
CA TRP A 243 9.44 6.85 1.05
C TRP A 243 9.92 5.70 0.15
N SER A 244 10.06 4.52 0.71
CA SER A 244 10.42 3.31 -0.03
C SER A 244 9.49 2.17 0.34
N GLU A 245 8.91 1.52 -0.66
CA GLU A 245 8.03 0.37 -0.52
C GLU A 245 8.84 -0.92 -0.49
N PHE A 246 8.42 -1.88 0.34
CA PHE A 246 9.06 -3.19 0.47
C PHE A 246 8.01 -4.31 0.55
N ILE A 247 8.16 -5.34 -0.29
CA ILE A 247 7.36 -6.56 -0.28
C ILE A 247 8.06 -7.56 0.64
N CYS A 248 7.62 -7.66 1.90
CA CYS A 248 8.29 -8.48 2.92
C CYS A 248 7.64 -9.87 3.05
N ASP A 249 7.54 -10.62 1.95
CA ASP A 249 6.99 -11.97 1.89
C ASP A 249 8.04 -13.09 2.07
N GLY A 250 9.33 -12.78 1.91
CA GLY A 250 10.45 -13.74 1.93
C GLY A 250 10.76 -14.34 0.56
N GLU A 251 9.94 -14.06 -0.47
CA GLU A 251 10.12 -14.46 -1.87
C GLU A 251 10.72 -13.32 -2.70
N HIS A 252 10.12 -12.13 -2.63
CA HIS A 252 10.63 -10.92 -3.28
C HIS A 252 11.90 -10.41 -2.63
N LEU A 253 11.97 -10.46 -1.30
CA LEU A 253 13.11 -10.00 -0.53
C LEU A 253 13.58 -11.09 0.45
N ASN A 254 14.86 -11.44 0.35
CA ASN A 254 15.49 -12.26 1.36
C ASN A 254 15.43 -11.55 2.73
N PRO A 255 15.17 -12.27 3.84
CA PRO A 255 15.15 -11.68 5.19
C PRO A 255 16.34 -10.80 5.53
N ALA A 256 17.55 -11.13 5.06
CA ALA A 256 18.75 -10.32 5.29
C ALA A 256 18.67 -8.95 4.56
N ILE A 257 18.02 -8.89 3.40
CA ILE A 257 17.80 -7.63 2.66
C ILE A 257 16.77 -6.76 3.40
N VAL A 258 15.69 -7.34 3.92
CA VAL A 258 14.72 -6.62 4.75
C VAL A 258 15.42 -6.01 5.97
N LYS A 259 16.22 -6.83 6.69
CA LYS A 259 17.01 -6.36 7.85
C LYS A 259 17.99 -5.24 7.48
N MET A 260 18.67 -5.33 6.35
CA MET A 260 19.55 -4.28 5.85
C MET A 260 18.75 -3.01 5.54
N ALA A 261 17.66 -3.13 4.82
CA ALA A 261 16.83 -2.00 4.43
C ALA A 261 16.26 -1.23 5.65
N THR A 262 15.80 -1.94 6.70
CA THR A 262 15.33 -1.30 7.94
C THR A 262 16.43 -0.59 8.76
N ARG A 263 17.70 -0.84 8.46
CA ARG A 263 18.84 -0.14 9.07
C ARG A 263 19.31 1.06 8.25
N CYS A 264 19.09 1.00 6.93
CA CYS A 264 19.51 2.06 6.02
C CYS A 264 18.45 3.15 5.85
N LYS A 265 17.17 2.76 5.83
CA LYS A 265 16.06 3.70 5.59
C LYS A 265 15.53 4.27 6.89
N PRO A 266 15.28 5.59 6.99
CA PRO A 266 14.59 6.18 8.13
C PRO A 266 13.25 5.49 8.39
N ALA A 267 12.94 5.21 9.67
CA ALA A 267 11.77 4.41 10.04
C ALA A 267 10.43 5.06 9.66
N ASP A 268 10.38 6.38 9.52
CA ASP A 268 9.20 7.12 9.04
C ASP A 268 9.08 7.18 7.51
N LYS A 269 10.06 6.62 6.80
CA LYS A 269 10.12 6.53 5.34
C LYS A 269 10.11 5.10 4.79
N PHE A 270 10.06 4.11 5.67
CA PHE A 270 9.93 2.71 5.32
C PHE A 270 8.44 2.36 5.18
N MET A 271 8.01 1.76 4.07
CA MET A 271 6.63 1.34 3.87
C MET A 271 6.55 -0.14 3.50
N LEU A 272 5.58 -0.83 4.09
CA LEU A 272 5.19 -2.17 3.67
C LEU A 272 4.07 -2.06 2.63
N VAL A 273 4.21 -2.85 1.57
CA VAL A 273 3.17 -3.03 0.56
C VAL A 273 2.99 -4.52 0.29
N THR A 274 1.85 -4.88 -0.28
CA THR A 274 1.63 -6.26 -0.68
C THR A 274 2.08 -6.53 -2.10
N ASP A 275 1.89 -5.59 -3.00
CA ASP A 275 1.94 -5.87 -4.44
C ASP A 275 1.10 -7.11 -4.78
N SER A 276 -0.04 -7.26 -4.08
CA SER A 276 -0.86 -8.46 -4.19
C SER A 276 -1.64 -8.46 -5.50
N MET A 277 -1.86 -9.67 -6.03
CA MET A 277 -2.59 -9.89 -7.28
C MET A 277 -3.85 -10.72 -7.03
N ALA A 278 -4.62 -11.03 -8.08
CA ALA A 278 -5.91 -11.70 -8.00
C ALA A 278 -5.94 -12.95 -7.09
N ALA A 279 -4.83 -13.70 -7.00
CA ALA A 279 -4.75 -14.89 -6.17
C ALA A 279 -4.68 -14.64 -4.65
N ALA A 280 -4.43 -13.40 -4.21
CA ALA A 280 -4.37 -13.10 -2.78
C ALA A 280 -5.72 -13.43 -2.11
N GLY A 281 -5.65 -14.17 -0.99
CA GLY A 281 -6.83 -14.69 -0.30
C GLY A 281 -7.49 -15.89 -0.97
N CYS A 282 -6.88 -16.48 -2.00
CA CYS A 282 -7.34 -17.69 -2.71
C CYS A 282 -6.36 -18.86 -2.53
N SER A 283 -6.76 -20.07 -2.97
CA SER A 283 -5.89 -21.23 -3.02
C SER A 283 -4.93 -21.17 -4.22
N ASP A 284 -3.89 -21.99 -4.20
CA ASP A 284 -3.01 -22.20 -5.36
C ASP A 284 -3.82 -22.52 -6.63
N GLY A 285 -3.37 -22.06 -7.79
CA GLY A 285 -4.08 -22.24 -9.05
C GLY A 285 -3.58 -21.33 -10.17
N ASN A 286 -4.39 -21.23 -11.24
CA ASN A 286 -4.13 -20.36 -12.36
C ASN A 286 -4.95 -19.07 -12.21
N TYR A 287 -4.28 -17.94 -12.37
CA TYR A 287 -4.83 -16.59 -12.23
C TYR A 287 -4.31 -15.69 -13.35
N SER A 288 -4.61 -14.41 -13.27
CA SER A 288 -4.07 -13.39 -14.17
C SER A 288 -3.65 -12.14 -13.37
N ILE A 289 -2.76 -11.34 -13.97
CA ILE A 289 -2.48 -9.97 -13.58
C ILE A 289 -2.50 -9.12 -14.84
N ALA A 290 -3.37 -8.12 -14.90
CA ALA A 290 -3.62 -7.28 -16.09
C ALA A 290 -3.79 -8.13 -17.37
N GLY A 291 -4.56 -9.25 -17.29
CA GLY A 291 -4.81 -10.18 -18.40
C GLY A 291 -3.66 -11.14 -18.71
N LEU A 292 -2.51 -11.06 -18.05
CA LEU A 292 -1.38 -11.96 -18.26
C LEU A 292 -1.50 -13.20 -17.37
N PRO A 293 -1.32 -14.42 -17.89
CA PRO A 293 -1.45 -15.64 -17.11
C PRO A 293 -0.37 -15.77 -16.04
N VAL A 294 -0.78 -16.18 -14.84
CA VAL A 294 0.06 -16.39 -13.66
C VAL A 294 -0.29 -17.73 -13.04
N ILE A 295 0.73 -18.50 -12.68
CA ILE A 295 0.60 -19.75 -11.93
C ILE A 295 1.01 -19.49 -10.48
N VAL A 296 0.10 -19.82 -9.55
CA VAL A 296 0.38 -19.74 -8.11
C VAL A 296 0.59 -21.14 -7.55
N LYS A 297 1.75 -21.34 -6.92
CA LYS A 297 2.09 -22.59 -6.27
C LYS A 297 2.82 -22.32 -4.95
N ASN A 298 2.32 -22.91 -3.85
CA ASN A 298 2.80 -22.64 -2.50
C ASN A 298 2.80 -21.15 -2.15
N GLY A 299 1.78 -20.41 -2.61
CA GLY A 299 1.67 -18.97 -2.42
C GLY A 299 2.60 -18.11 -3.29
N ARG A 300 3.44 -18.70 -4.14
CA ARG A 300 4.35 -17.98 -5.03
C ARG A 300 3.71 -17.81 -6.41
N ALA A 301 3.55 -16.56 -6.85
CA ALA A 301 2.97 -16.20 -8.13
C ALA A 301 4.07 -15.98 -9.18
N VAL A 302 4.02 -16.72 -10.29
CA VAL A 302 5.00 -16.60 -11.38
C VAL A 302 4.31 -16.59 -12.74
N ASN A 303 4.84 -15.80 -13.67
CA ASN A 303 4.41 -15.82 -15.07
C ASN A 303 5.06 -16.99 -15.84
N GLU A 304 4.71 -17.14 -17.13
CA GLU A 304 5.24 -18.19 -17.99
C GLU A 304 6.79 -18.12 -18.19
N GLU A 305 7.37 -16.93 -18.01
CA GLU A 305 8.83 -16.73 -18.10
C GLU A 305 9.54 -17.07 -16.79
N GLY A 306 8.80 -17.44 -15.71
CA GLY A 306 9.30 -17.75 -14.38
C GLY A 306 9.63 -16.53 -13.53
N ALA A 307 9.28 -15.33 -13.98
CA ALA A 307 9.40 -14.11 -13.17
C ALA A 307 8.27 -14.02 -12.14
N LEU A 308 8.54 -13.44 -10.96
CA LEU A 308 7.51 -13.09 -9.99
C LEU A 308 6.54 -12.10 -10.64
N ALA A 309 5.25 -12.27 -10.39
CA ALA A 309 4.17 -11.49 -10.98
C ALA A 309 3.17 -11.11 -9.88
N GLY A 310 3.50 -10.05 -9.14
CA GLY A 310 2.84 -9.69 -7.91
C GLY A 310 3.01 -10.73 -6.80
N SER A 311 2.26 -10.60 -5.74
CA SER A 311 2.30 -11.50 -4.59
C SER A 311 0.92 -12.05 -4.21
N THR A 312 0.90 -12.99 -3.25
CA THR A 312 -0.31 -13.44 -2.55
C THR A 312 -0.31 -12.97 -1.09
N LEU A 313 0.54 -12.00 -0.76
CA LEU A 313 0.80 -11.51 0.58
C LEU A 313 -0.39 -10.73 1.15
N ASP A 314 -0.70 -10.93 2.42
CA ASP A 314 -1.52 -10.04 3.22
C ASP A 314 -0.64 -8.99 3.91
N LEU A 315 -1.10 -7.73 3.99
CA LEU A 315 -0.30 -6.66 4.58
C LEU A 315 0.02 -6.92 6.08
N PHE A 316 -0.91 -7.51 6.82
CA PHE A 316 -0.65 -7.92 8.20
C PHE A 316 0.43 -9.02 8.28
N LYS A 317 0.47 -9.92 7.31
CA LYS A 317 1.54 -10.91 7.22
C LYS A 317 2.90 -10.26 6.91
N ALA A 318 2.92 -9.19 6.09
CA ALA A 318 4.13 -8.40 5.86
C ALA A 318 4.64 -7.76 7.17
N VAL A 319 3.75 -7.25 8.03
CA VAL A 319 4.09 -6.75 9.38
C VAL A 319 4.76 -7.86 10.20
N CYS A 320 4.11 -9.02 10.34
CA CYS A 320 4.67 -10.15 11.11
C CYS A 320 6.02 -10.64 10.56
N ASN A 321 6.15 -10.73 9.23
CA ASN A 321 7.40 -11.12 8.58
C ASN A 321 8.51 -10.10 8.87
N THR A 322 8.21 -8.80 8.80
CA THR A 322 9.19 -7.74 9.05
C THR A 322 9.69 -7.75 10.49
N MET A 323 8.80 -7.97 11.46
CA MET A 323 9.19 -8.18 12.87
C MET A 323 10.25 -9.29 12.97
N LYS A 324 9.95 -10.46 12.36
CA LYS A 324 10.84 -11.63 12.39
C LYS A 324 12.14 -11.41 11.60
N PHE A 325 12.07 -10.83 10.39
CA PHE A 325 13.24 -10.69 9.50
C PHE A 325 14.22 -9.62 9.98
N ALA A 326 13.69 -8.56 10.59
CA ALA A 326 14.49 -7.42 11.04
C ALA A 326 14.76 -7.39 12.55
N ASP A 327 14.28 -8.38 13.32
CA ASP A 327 14.36 -8.44 14.79
C ASP A 327 13.75 -7.17 15.42
N LYS A 328 12.53 -6.79 15.00
CA LYS A 328 11.80 -5.61 15.46
C LYS A 328 10.57 -5.97 16.26
N THR A 329 10.17 -5.08 17.16
CA THR A 329 8.90 -5.22 17.88
C THR A 329 7.71 -4.80 16.98
N LEU A 330 6.50 -5.16 17.40
CA LEU A 330 5.30 -4.76 16.68
C LEU A 330 5.16 -3.24 16.63
N GLU A 331 5.45 -2.54 17.74
CA GLU A 331 5.37 -1.09 17.86
C GLU A 331 6.29 -0.36 16.88
N GLU A 332 7.46 -0.94 16.58
CA GLU A 332 8.39 -0.39 15.60
C GLU A 332 7.90 -0.57 14.16
N VAL A 333 7.13 -1.64 13.88
CA VAL A 333 6.72 -2.02 12.51
C VAL A 333 5.33 -1.50 12.13
N ILE A 334 4.41 -1.31 13.08
CA ILE A 334 3.05 -0.78 12.82
C ILE A 334 3.07 0.47 11.91
N PRO A 335 3.93 1.48 12.15
CA PRO A 335 3.96 2.67 11.30
C PRO A 335 4.23 2.37 9.81
N PHE A 336 4.97 1.31 9.51
CA PHE A 336 5.34 0.94 8.13
C PHE A 336 4.14 0.53 7.26
N ALA A 337 3.05 0.08 7.91
CA ALA A 337 1.82 -0.35 7.25
C ALA A 337 0.61 0.54 7.61
N THR A 338 0.80 1.65 8.30
CA THR A 338 -0.30 2.52 8.77
C THR A 338 0.00 4.00 8.52
N SER A 339 0.73 4.67 9.42
CA SER A 339 0.99 6.11 9.34
C SER A 339 1.90 6.51 8.19
N ASN A 340 2.95 5.72 7.89
CA ASN A 340 3.90 6.08 6.83
C ASN A 340 3.23 6.12 5.43
N PRO A 341 2.48 5.07 5.00
CA PRO A 341 1.76 5.14 3.73
C PRO A 341 0.68 6.22 3.73
N ALA A 342 0.00 6.49 4.84
CA ALA A 342 -0.97 7.57 4.93
C ALA A 342 -0.31 8.97 4.78
N ASP A 343 0.89 9.15 5.34
CA ASP A 343 1.67 10.38 5.20
C ASP A 343 2.16 10.56 3.76
N MET A 344 2.66 9.50 3.13
CA MET A 344 3.11 9.52 1.74
C MET A 344 2.00 9.96 0.78
N LEU A 345 0.78 9.46 0.97
CA LEU A 345 -0.37 9.81 0.16
C LEU A 345 -1.02 11.15 0.52
N GLY A 346 -0.62 11.80 1.63
CA GLY A 346 -1.27 13.02 2.12
C GLY A 346 -2.67 12.79 2.70
N ILE A 347 -3.02 11.56 3.09
CA ILE A 347 -4.33 11.19 3.67
C ILE A 347 -4.29 10.97 5.18
N ALA A 348 -3.23 11.37 5.85
CA ALA A 348 -3.06 11.25 7.30
C ALA A 348 -4.16 11.92 8.13
N GLY A 349 -4.90 12.87 7.55
CA GLY A 349 -6.09 13.47 8.14
C GLY A 349 -7.36 12.61 8.07
N THR A 350 -7.28 11.38 7.52
CA THR A 350 -8.44 10.48 7.37
C THR A 350 -8.21 9.09 7.96
N CYS A 351 -7.01 8.55 7.90
CA CYS A 351 -6.68 7.18 8.31
C CYS A 351 -5.20 7.00 8.74
N GLY A 352 -4.82 5.77 9.06
CA GLY A 352 -3.44 5.37 9.39
C GLY A 352 -3.03 5.66 10.84
N ARG A 353 -3.93 6.23 11.65
CA ARG A 353 -3.74 6.55 13.08
C ARG A 353 -5.04 6.35 13.86
N ILE A 354 -4.92 6.22 15.18
CA ILE A 354 -6.07 6.29 16.10
C ILE A 354 -6.04 7.66 16.76
N ALA A 355 -6.83 8.59 16.25
CA ALA A 355 -6.92 9.95 16.74
C ALA A 355 -8.31 10.56 16.46
N GLU A 356 -8.72 11.54 17.25
CA GLU A 356 -9.97 12.25 17.07
C GLU A 356 -10.06 12.89 15.67
N GLY A 357 -11.25 12.78 15.06
CA GLY A 357 -11.52 13.27 13.70
C GLY A 357 -11.15 12.29 12.58
N LEU A 358 -10.47 11.17 12.88
CA LEU A 358 -10.14 10.15 11.89
C LEU A 358 -11.21 9.07 11.79
N ARG A 359 -11.22 8.33 10.69
CA ARG A 359 -12.09 7.18 10.50
C ARG A 359 -11.76 6.08 11.51
N ALA A 360 -12.80 5.47 12.06
CA ALA A 360 -12.67 4.42 13.07
C ALA A 360 -12.37 3.07 12.42
N ASP A 361 -11.14 2.92 11.96
CA ASP A 361 -10.60 1.70 11.37
C ASP A 361 -9.58 1.08 12.31
N PHE A 362 -9.84 -0.16 12.72
CA PHE A 362 -9.02 -0.86 13.71
C PHE A 362 -8.72 -2.29 13.31
N VAL A 363 -7.52 -2.77 13.65
CA VAL A 363 -7.17 -4.18 13.73
C VAL A 363 -6.94 -4.53 15.19
N MET A 364 -7.64 -5.53 15.72
CA MET A 364 -7.49 -6.00 17.08
C MET A 364 -6.74 -7.33 17.11
N ILE A 365 -5.81 -7.45 18.05
CA ILE A 365 -4.99 -8.64 18.29
C ILE A 365 -4.90 -8.92 19.78
N GLU A 366 -4.51 -10.14 20.17
CA GLU A 366 -4.38 -10.54 21.58
C GLU A 366 -2.92 -10.63 22.05
N ASP A 367 -1.96 -10.74 21.13
CA ASP A 367 -0.55 -10.90 21.44
C ASP A 367 0.33 -10.03 20.51
N THR A 368 1.31 -9.35 21.07
CA THR A 368 2.24 -8.50 20.31
C THR A 368 3.51 -9.24 19.86
N GLU A 369 3.84 -10.37 20.48
CA GLU A 369 5.01 -11.19 20.10
C GLU A 369 4.68 -12.18 18.99
N ALA A 370 3.45 -12.72 18.99
CA ALA A 370 2.94 -13.64 17.97
C ALA A 370 1.57 -13.11 17.44
N PRO A 371 1.53 -11.94 16.79
CA PRO A 371 0.28 -11.28 16.47
C PRO A 371 -0.54 -12.05 15.43
N ALA A 372 -1.83 -12.19 15.74
CA ALA A 372 -2.86 -12.69 14.83
C ALA A 372 -4.10 -11.79 14.91
N ILE A 373 -4.73 -11.54 13.78
CA ILE A 373 -5.96 -10.74 13.73
C ILE A 373 -7.08 -11.48 14.46
N GLU A 374 -7.62 -10.87 15.49
CA GLU A 374 -8.84 -11.32 16.20
C GLU A 374 -10.09 -10.73 15.54
N SER A 375 -10.05 -9.42 15.26
CA SER A 375 -11.16 -8.74 14.60
C SER A 375 -10.66 -7.52 13.84
N VAL A 376 -11.43 -7.12 12.83
CA VAL A 376 -11.21 -5.90 12.05
C VAL A 376 -12.48 -5.06 12.09
N TRP A 377 -12.28 -3.75 12.17
CA TRP A 377 -13.35 -2.76 12.19
C TRP A 377 -13.08 -1.72 11.11
N CYS A 378 -14.06 -1.48 10.25
CA CYS A 378 -14.00 -0.46 9.21
C CYS A 378 -15.15 0.54 9.44
N ALA A 379 -14.81 1.82 9.65
CA ALA A 379 -15.76 2.87 10.03
C ALA A 379 -16.66 2.45 11.23
N ALA A 380 -16.03 1.90 12.29
CA ALA A 380 -16.65 1.39 13.50
C ALA A 380 -17.68 0.25 13.30
N VAL A 381 -17.62 -0.45 12.17
CA VAL A 381 -18.40 -1.67 11.92
C VAL A 381 -17.47 -2.87 11.81
N ARG A 382 -17.77 -3.94 12.57
CA ARG A 382 -17.00 -5.17 12.55
C ARG A 382 -17.15 -5.87 11.18
N VAL A 383 -16.04 -6.33 10.63
CA VAL A 383 -15.95 -7.02 9.34
C VAL A 383 -16.33 -8.49 9.47
#